data_2e1f3d34acf7f7067385fe7e2b190f8e
#
_entry.id   2e1f3d34acf7f7067385fe7e2b190f8e
#
_cell.length_a   1.000
_cell.length_b   1.000
_cell.length_c   1.000
_cell.angle_alpha   90.00
_cell.angle_beta   90.00
_cell.angle_gamma   90.00
#
_symmetry.space_group_name_H-M   'P 1'
#
loop_
_entity.id
_entity.type
_entity.pdbx_description
1 polymer ?
#
loop_
_entity_poly.entity_id
_entity_poly.type
_entity_poly.pdbx_seq_one_letter_code
_entity_poly.pdbx_strand_id
1 'polypeptide(L)'
;MISAVILAAGESRRMGEQNKLLLPIGGEVLILKFVKSVCASDVDDVLVVVGHEAEKIKDILQGQPVRFVANPSYLVGMTTSIQSGVRAVSPESDGLLICLSDMPFAETSDFNCLIHAFNDFRLPESSLIVVPVFQEKRGNPVLFSREFREKILQHKGEGCRGILQEYPQCVMEVMMENDNVFRDVDTPEDYILNSRS
;
A
#
# COMPACT_ATOMS: atom_id res chain seq x y z
N MET A 1 -3.73 -17.06 -2.87
CA MET A 1 -3.68 -15.87 -3.74
C MET A 1 -3.58 -14.59 -2.89
N ILE A 2 -2.66 -13.69 -3.21
CA ILE A 2 -2.48 -12.41 -2.52
C ILE A 2 -2.74 -11.27 -3.50
N SER A 3 -3.66 -10.35 -3.14
CA SER A 3 -3.95 -9.16 -3.92
C SER A 3 -3.38 -7.91 -3.26
N ALA A 4 -2.60 -7.15 -4.02
CA ALA A 4 -2.12 -5.84 -3.59
C ALA A 4 -3.14 -4.75 -3.92
N VAL A 5 -3.40 -3.87 -2.94
CA VAL A 5 -4.24 -2.68 -3.08
C VAL A 5 -3.36 -1.46 -2.87
N ILE A 6 -2.98 -0.80 -3.95
CA ILE A 6 -2.12 0.39 -3.95
C ILE A 6 -3.01 1.64 -3.84
N LEU A 7 -2.80 2.45 -2.82
CA LEU A 7 -3.58 3.66 -2.58
C LEU A 7 -2.93 4.85 -3.29
N ALA A 8 -3.52 5.29 -4.39
CA ALA A 8 -3.05 6.41 -5.22
C ALA A 8 -4.14 7.48 -5.45
N ALA A 9 -5.06 7.65 -4.50
CA ALA A 9 -6.21 8.54 -4.62
C ALA A 9 -6.05 9.89 -3.90
N GLY A 10 -4.96 10.09 -3.16
CA GLY A 10 -4.75 11.25 -2.28
C GLY A 10 -4.36 12.54 -3.04
N GLU A 11 -4.67 13.69 -2.44
CA GLU A 11 -4.44 15.03 -3.02
C GLU A 11 -3.03 15.58 -2.77
N SER A 12 -2.20 14.90 -1.98
CA SER A 12 -0.84 15.37 -1.62
C SER A 12 -0.83 16.77 -0.98
N ARG A 13 -1.83 17.11 -0.15
CA ARG A 13 -2.08 18.48 0.37
C ARG A 13 -0.85 19.17 0.98
N ARG A 14 0.07 18.40 1.59
CA ARG A 14 1.33 18.91 2.17
C ARG A 14 2.36 19.33 1.12
N MET A 15 2.18 18.91 -0.14
CA MET A 15 3.02 19.26 -1.29
C MET A 15 2.54 20.53 -2.02
N GLY A 16 1.53 21.24 -1.49
CA GLY A 16 0.92 22.37 -2.16
C GLY A 16 0.09 21.97 -3.36
N GLU A 17 0.39 22.55 -4.53
CA GLU A 17 -0.34 22.26 -5.79
C GLU A 17 0.17 21.02 -6.54
N GLN A 18 1.25 20.40 -6.07
CA GLN A 18 1.88 19.28 -6.75
C GLN A 18 1.40 17.94 -6.18
N ASN A 19 1.01 17.04 -7.07
CA ASN A 19 0.77 15.66 -6.68
C ASN A 19 2.11 14.92 -6.58
N LYS A 20 2.50 14.53 -5.36
CA LYS A 20 3.79 13.85 -5.10
C LYS A 20 4.00 12.60 -5.93
N LEU A 21 2.92 11.87 -6.26
CA LEU A 21 2.97 10.63 -7.01
C LEU A 21 3.41 10.84 -8.47
N LEU A 22 3.27 12.07 -8.98
CA LEU A 22 3.65 12.45 -10.34
C LEU A 22 5.08 13.01 -10.42
N LEU A 23 5.77 13.14 -9.28
CA LEU A 23 7.12 13.70 -9.24
C LEU A 23 8.18 12.64 -9.60
N PRO A 24 9.28 13.05 -10.29
CA PRO A 24 10.38 12.15 -10.60
C PRO A 24 11.27 11.90 -9.38
N ILE A 25 11.57 10.63 -9.09
CA ILE A 25 12.55 10.22 -8.06
C ILE A 25 13.47 9.15 -8.65
N GLY A 26 14.76 9.39 -8.61
CA GLY A 26 15.74 8.46 -9.16
C GLY A 26 15.60 8.23 -10.68
N GLY A 27 15.14 9.26 -11.42
CA GLY A 27 14.97 9.21 -12.87
C GLY A 27 13.65 8.61 -13.37
N GLU A 28 12.75 8.21 -12.48
CA GLU A 28 11.44 7.65 -12.82
C GLU A 28 10.33 8.34 -12.00
N VAL A 29 9.10 8.38 -12.53
CA VAL A 29 7.95 8.92 -11.79
C VAL A 29 7.65 8.03 -10.58
N LEU A 30 7.45 8.64 -9.40
CA LEU A 30 7.31 7.94 -8.10
C LEU A 30 6.30 6.79 -8.17
N ILE A 31 5.08 7.06 -8.65
CA ILE A 31 4.02 6.03 -8.70
C ILE A 31 4.40 4.88 -9.62
N LEU A 32 5.06 5.15 -10.75
CA LEU A 32 5.47 4.12 -11.70
C LEU A 32 6.55 3.22 -11.09
N LYS A 33 7.56 3.82 -10.45
CA LYS A 33 8.62 3.09 -9.74
C LYS A 33 8.04 2.17 -8.67
N PHE A 34 7.15 2.70 -7.82
CA PHE A 34 6.49 1.93 -6.76
C PHE A 34 5.66 0.76 -7.32
N VAL A 35 4.81 1.03 -8.31
CA VAL A 35 3.95 0.00 -8.93
C VAL A 35 4.78 -1.10 -9.58
N LYS A 36 5.89 -0.77 -10.24
CA LYS A 36 6.80 -1.78 -10.82
C LYS A 36 7.38 -2.70 -9.74
N SER A 37 7.81 -2.16 -8.59
CA SER A 37 8.32 -2.97 -7.48
C SER A 37 7.25 -3.93 -6.93
N VAL A 38 6.00 -3.47 -6.80
CA VAL A 38 4.88 -4.32 -6.37
C VAL A 38 4.55 -5.38 -7.42
N CYS A 39 4.44 -5.00 -8.71
CA CYS A 39 4.13 -5.93 -9.79
C CYS A 39 5.22 -7.00 -10.01
N ALA A 40 6.46 -6.74 -9.62
CA ALA A 40 7.57 -7.69 -9.69
C ALA A 40 7.63 -8.62 -8.47
N SER A 41 6.84 -8.39 -7.43
CA SER A 41 6.78 -9.24 -6.24
C SER A 41 5.85 -10.44 -6.44
N ASP A 42 5.80 -11.31 -5.43
CA ASP A 42 5.00 -12.55 -5.45
C ASP A 42 3.50 -12.31 -5.18
N VAL A 43 2.97 -11.14 -5.60
CA VAL A 43 1.53 -10.87 -5.59
C VAL A 43 0.86 -11.45 -6.83
N ASP A 44 -0.37 -11.92 -6.69
CA ASP A 44 -1.13 -12.54 -7.81
C ASP A 44 -1.98 -11.51 -8.57
N ASP A 45 -2.36 -10.40 -7.93
CA ASP A 45 -3.24 -9.37 -8.50
C ASP A 45 -2.89 -7.99 -7.91
N VAL A 46 -2.86 -6.96 -8.76
CA VAL A 46 -2.53 -5.59 -8.35
C VAL A 46 -3.65 -4.63 -8.73
N LEU A 47 -4.23 -3.99 -7.71
CA LEU A 47 -5.26 -2.96 -7.87
C LEU A 47 -4.68 -1.59 -7.48
N VAL A 48 -4.86 -0.59 -8.33
CA VAL A 48 -4.49 0.80 -8.04
C VAL A 48 -5.77 1.60 -7.81
N VAL A 49 -5.96 2.07 -6.57
CA VAL A 49 -7.10 2.91 -6.21
C VAL A 49 -6.77 4.35 -6.56
N VAL A 50 -7.54 4.93 -7.46
CA VAL A 50 -7.35 6.29 -7.98
C VAL A 50 -8.49 7.22 -7.55
N GLY A 51 -8.20 8.52 -7.42
CA GLY A 51 -9.16 9.55 -7.05
C GLY A 51 -8.73 10.90 -7.60
N HIS A 52 -7.92 11.67 -6.84
CA HIS A 52 -7.34 12.90 -7.32
C HIS A 52 -6.44 12.66 -8.54
N GLU A 53 -6.61 13.45 -9.59
CA GLU A 53 -5.84 13.35 -10.85
C GLU A 53 -5.78 11.93 -11.44
N ALA A 54 -6.88 11.18 -11.32
CA ALA A 54 -6.97 9.77 -11.69
C ALA A 54 -6.47 9.49 -13.12
N GLU A 55 -6.80 10.33 -14.10
CA GLU A 55 -6.41 10.12 -15.49
C GLU A 55 -4.89 10.24 -15.69
N LYS A 56 -4.23 11.21 -15.02
CA LYS A 56 -2.76 11.32 -15.06
C LYS A 56 -2.07 10.07 -14.47
N ILE A 57 -2.60 9.53 -13.38
CA ILE A 57 -2.07 8.29 -12.78
C ILE A 57 -2.24 7.11 -13.76
N LYS A 58 -3.41 6.97 -14.37
CA LYS A 58 -3.68 5.91 -15.35
C LYS A 58 -2.77 6.00 -16.58
N ASP A 59 -2.56 7.21 -17.10
CA ASP A 59 -1.69 7.45 -18.26
C ASP A 59 -0.24 7.04 -17.96
N ILE A 60 0.28 7.39 -16.76
CA ILE A 60 1.64 7.01 -16.33
C ILE A 60 1.77 5.50 -16.16
N LEU A 61 0.73 4.84 -15.67
CA LEU A 61 0.72 3.40 -15.42
C LEU A 61 0.26 2.58 -16.64
N GLN A 62 0.07 3.21 -17.79
CA GLN A 62 -0.31 2.51 -19.03
C GLN A 62 0.71 1.40 -19.35
N GLY A 63 0.21 0.19 -19.62
CA GLY A 63 1.04 -0.97 -19.92
C GLY A 63 1.54 -1.76 -18.67
N GLN A 64 1.28 -1.26 -17.47
CA GLN A 64 1.52 -2.07 -16.26
C GLN A 64 0.39 -3.09 -16.04
N PRO A 65 0.69 -4.29 -15.50
CA PRO A 65 -0.30 -5.34 -15.25
C PRO A 65 -1.15 -5.03 -14.01
N VAL A 66 -1.90 -3.92 -14.04
CA VAL A 66 -2.70 -3.44 -12.93
C VAL A 66 -4.16 -3.21 -13.32
N ARG A 67 -5.06 -3.33 -12.35
CA ARG A 67 -6.47 -2.95 -12.48
C ARG A 67 -6.73 -1.64 -11.74
N PHE A 68 -7.42 -0.69 -12.36
CA PHE A 68 -7.77 0.57 -11.72
C PHE A 68 -9.11 0.49 -11.01
N VAL A 69 -9.17 1.05 -9.80
CA VAL A 69 -10.38 1.17 -8.98
C VAL A 69 -10.62 2.64 -8.67
N ALA A 70 -11.72 3.20 -9.14
CA ALA A 70 -12.07 4.58 -8.83
C ALA A 70 -12.63 4.70 -7.41
N ASN A 71 -12.13 5.68 -6.63
CA ASN A 71 -12.73 6.09 -5.36
C ASN A 71 -13.31 7.50 -5.49
N PRO A 72 -14.61 7.68 -5.78
CA PRO A 72 -15.22 9.01 -5.85
C PRO A 72 -15.26 9.75 -4.51
N SER A 73 -15.12 9.03 -3.41
CA SER A 73 -15.17 9.56 -2.04
C SER A 73 -13.77 9.81 -1.43
N TYR A 74 -12.72 9.93 -2.26
CA TYR A 74 -11.33 10.06 -1.79
C TYR A 74 -11.11 11.25 -0.83
N LEU A 75 -11.90 12.32 -0.96
CA LEU A 75 -11.84 13.50 -0.09
C LEU A 75 -12.24 13.20 1.36
N VAL A 76 -12.98 12.14 1.61
CA VAL A 76 -13.43 11.74 2.95
C VAL A 76 -12.26 11.18 3.77
N GLY A 77 -11.27 10.57 3.12
CA GLY A 77 -10.07 10.07 3.78
C GLY A 77 -9.59 8.71 3.27
N MET A 78 -8.43 8.30 3.75
CA MET A 78 -7.72 7.09 3.33
C MET A 78 -8.58 5.82 3.46
N THR A 79 -9.39 5.72 4.51
CA THR A 79 -10.25 4.55 4.77
C THR A 79 -11.19 4.25 3.60
N THR A 80 -11.74 5.28 2.92
CA THR A 80 -12.60 5.06 1.75
C THR A 80 -11.83 4.49 0.57
N SER A 81 -10.55 4.84 0.41
CA SER A 81 -9.69 4.27 -0.63
C SER A 81 -9.37 2.81 -0.34
N ILE A 82 -9.03 2.46 0.91
CA ILE A 82 -8.82 1.07 1.32
C ILE A 82 -10.07 0.24 1.04
N GLN A 83 -11.24 0.73 1.47
CA GLN A 83 -12.52 0.04 1.28
C GLN A 83 -12.87 -0.13 -0.20
N SER A 84 -12.62 0.87 -1.04
CA SER A 84 -12.86 0.79 -2.49
C SER A 84 -11.98 -0.30 -3.12
N GLY A 85 -10.71 -0.35 -2.77
CA GLY A 85 -9.80 -1.40 -3.21
C GLY A 85 -10.23 -2.78 -2.74
N VAL A 86 -10.48 -2.95 -1.44
CA VAL A 86 -10.87 -4.25 -0.85
C VAL A 86 -12.18 -4.79 -1.42
N ARG A 87 -13.17 -3.93 -1.75
CA ARG A 87 -14.39 -4.36 -2.45
C ARG A 87 -14.10 -4.94 -3.84
N ALA A 88 -13.09 -4.43 -4.54
CA ALA A 88 -12.72 -4.84 -5.90
C ALA A 88 -11.77 -6.04 -5.95
N VAL A 89 -11.17 -6.43 -4.83
CA VAL A 89 -10.35 -7.64 -4.72
C VAL A 89 -11.21 -8.89 -4.90
N SER A 90 -10.68 -9.91 -5.58
CA SER A 90 -11.35 -11.21 -5.72
C SER A 90 -11.74 -11.81 -4.36
N PRO A 91 -12.94 -12.39 -4.21
CA PRO A 91 -13.30 -13.13 -3.01
C PRO A 91 -12.40 -14.35 -2.75
N GLU A 92 -11.72 -14.87 -3.78
CA GLU A 92 -10.76 -15.97 -3.67
C GLU A 92 -9.39 -15.55 -3.09
N SER A 93 -9.16 -14.26 -2.92
CA SER A 93 -7.90 -13.75 -2.37
C SER A 93 -7.76 -14.12 -0.89
N ASP A 94 -6.66 -14.76 -0.53
CA ASP A 94 -6.32 -15.16 0.83
C ASP A 94 -5.70 -14.04 1.63
N GLY A 95 -4.97 -13.14 0.95
CA GLY A 95 -4.26 -12.01 1.53
C GLY A 95 -4.59 -10.70 0.84
N LEU A 96 -4.69 -9.63 1.62
CA LEU A 96 -4.98 -8.26 1.20
C LEU A 96 -3.77 -7.40 1.59
N LEU A 97 -2.85 -7.15 0.65
CA LEU A 97 -1.67 -6.31 0.86
C LEU A 97 -2.03 -4.84 0.60
N ILE A 98 -2.20 -4.06 1.66
CA ILE A 98 -2.55 -2.64 1.56
C ILE A 98 -1.28 -1.80 1.50
N CYS A 99 -1.04 -1.16 0.36
CA CYS A 99 0.17 -0.41 0.06
C CYS A 99 -0.09 1.09 -0.01
N LEU A 100 0.72 1.89 0.67
CA LEU A 100 0.82 3.32 0.43
C LEU A 100 1.79 3.56 -0.73
N SER A 101 1.41 4.38 -1.70
CA SER A 101 2.18 4.56 -2.94
C SER A 101 3.29 5.62 -2.84
N ASP A 102 3.51 6.20 -1.69
CA ASP A 102 4.46 7.29 -1.42
C ASP A 102 5.82 6.83 -0.87
N MET A 103 6.12 5.54 -1.00
CA MET A 103 7.36 4.90 -0.55
C MET A 103 8.27 4.54 -1.75
N PRO A 104 8.99 5.50 -2.34
CA PRO A 104 9.71 5.31 -3.61
C PRO A 104 10.93 4.39 -3.52
N PHE A 105 11.35 4.02 -2.31
CA PHE A 105 12.48 3.14 -2.07
C PHE A 105 12.07 1.70 -1.75
N ALA A 106 10.78 1.44 -1.58
CA ALA A 106 10.28 0.08 -1.38
C ALA A 106 10.63 -0.80 -2.60
N GLU A 107 11.31 -1.90 -2.34
CA GLU A 107 11.80 -2.83 -3.34
C GLU A 107 10.96 -4.12 -3.36
N THR A 108 11.05 -4.86 -4.45
CA THR A 108 10.38 -6.16 -4.62
C THR A 108 10.66 -7.12 -3.46
N SER A 109 11.89 -7.15 -2.97
CA SER A 109 12.30 -7.97 -1.83
C SER A 109 11.57 -7.63 -0.53
N ASP A 110 11.25 -6.36 -0.31
CA ASP A 110 10.52 -5.91 0.88
C ASP A 110 9.09 -6.48 0.89
N PHE A 111 8.42 -6.46 -0.26
CA PHE A 111 7.08 -7.05 -0.40
C PHE A 111 7.13 -8.57 -0.24
N ASN A 112 8.11 -9.23 -0.88
CA ASN A 112 8.26 -10.68 -0.81
C ASN A 112 8.55 -11.16 0.62
N CYS A 113 9.32 -10.40 1.41
CA CYS A 113 9.56 -10.71 2.81
C CYS A 113 8.25 -10.85 3.61
N LEU A 114 7.31 -9.90 3.41
CA LEU A 114 6.00 -9.93 4.08
C LEU A 114 5.10 -11.06 3.54
N ILE A 115 5.12 -11.28 2.23
CA ILE A 115 4.34 -12.32 1.56
C ILE A 115 4.78 -13.71 2.01
N HIS A 116 6.09 -13.95 2.07
CA HIS A 116 6.64 -15.23 2.52
C HIS A 116 6.30 -15.47 4.00
N ALA A 117 6.49 -14.46 4.86
CA ALA A 117 6.11 -14.55 6.26
C ALA A 117 4.59 -14.86 6.42
N PHE A 118 3.74 -14.22 5.62
CA PHE A 118 2.31 -14.49 5.62
C PHE A 118 2.00 -15.95 5.21
N ASN A 119 2.62 -16.44 4.14
CA ASN A 119 2.40 -17.79 3.65
C ASN A 119 2.89 -18.87 4.63
N ASP A 120 4.01 -18.61 5.32
CA ASP A 120 4.61 -19.54 6.28
C ASP A 120 3.80 -19.67 7.58
N PHE A 121 3.19 -18.57 8.03
CA PHE A 121 2.51 -18.53 9.34
C PHE A 121 0.98 -18.52 9.26
N ARG A 122 0.40 -18.31 8.08
CA ARG A 122 -1.04 -18.35 7.92
C ARG A 122 -1.58 -19.76 8.06
N LEU A 123 -2.48 -19.95 9.02
CA LEU A 123 -3.29 -21.17 9.13
C LEU A 123 -4.66 -20.96 8.48
N PRO A 124 -5.31 -22.00 7.94
CA PRO A 124 -6.68 -21.90 7.44
C PRO A 124 -7.60 -21.27 8.49
N GLU A 125 -8.43 -20.32 8.07
CA GLU A 125 -9.41 -19.61 8.92
C GLU A 125 -8.80 -18.80 10.10
N SER A 126 -7.46 -18.62 10.12
CA SER A 126 -6.80 -17.81 11.14
C SER A 126 -6.79 -16.33 10.76
N SER A 127 -7.09 -15.47 11.71
CA SER A 127 -6.94 -14.02 11.56
C SER A 127 -5.47 -13.64 11.74
N LEU A 128 -4.78 -13.24 10.66
CA LEU A 128 -3.38 -12.84 10.66
C LEU A 128 -3.22 -11.45 10.02
N ILE A 129 -2.42 -10.60 10.65
CA ILE A 129 -1.99 -9.31 10.12
C ILE A 129 -0.47 -9.28 10.15
N VAL A 130 0.18 -9.11 9.01
CA VAL A 130 1.63 -8.99 8.91
C VAL A 130 2.02 -7.54 8.68
N VAL A 131 2.96 -7.02 9.50
CA VAL A 131 3.44 -5.65 9.42
C VAL A 131 4.98 -5.61 9.40
N PRO A 132 5.60 -4.76 8.56
CA PRO A 132 7.04 -4.55 8.62
C PRO A 132 7.42 -3.75 9.87
N VAL A 133 8.57 -4.09 10.46
CA VAL A 133 9.15 -3.36 11.60
C VAL A 133 10.62 -3.07 11.31
N PHE A 134 11.04 -1.84 11.56
CA PHE A 134 12.43 -1.41 11.54
C PHE A 134 12.69 -0.48 12.73
N GLN A 135 13.72 -0.76 13.54
CA GLN A 135 14.06 0.02 14.74
C GLN A 135 12.83 0.27 15.65
N GLU A 136 12.08 -0.80 15.94
CA GLU A 136 10.87 -0.80 16.80
C GLU A 136 9.67 0.01 16.25
N LYS A 137 9.75 0.52 15.02
CA LYS A 137 8.65 1.22 14.37
C LYS A 137 7.94 0.30 13.39
N ARG A 138 6.61 0.25 13.48
CA ARG A 138 5.74 -0.41 12.49
C ARG A 138 5.55 0.49 11.27
N GLY A 139 5.60 -0.09 10.08
CA GLY A 139 5.47 0.60 8.80
C GLY A 139 4.36 0.06 7.92
N ASN A 140 4.47 0.36 6.63
CA ASN A 140 3.65 -0.13 5.53
C ASN A 140 4.56 -0.90 4.56
N PRO A 141 3.98 -1.78 3.71
CA PRO A 141 2.57 -2.13 3.61
C PRO A 141 2.08 -3.03 4.75
N VAL A 142 0.76 -3.16 4.89
CA VAL A 142 0.13 -4.08 5.85
C VAL A 142 -0.57 -5.20 5.09
N LEU A 143 -0.26 -6.44 5.42
CA LEU A 143 -0.87 -7.62 4.79
C LEU A 143 -1.86 -8.27 5.74
N PHE A 144 -3.13 -8.23 5.40
CA PHE A 144 -4.23 -8.82 6.14
C PHE A 144 -4.64 -10.17 5.55
N SER A 145 -4.98 -11.14 6.37
CA SER A 145 -5.68 -12.34 5.92
C SER A 145 -7.13 -12.03 5.54
N ARG A 146 -7.75 -12.89 4.71
CA ARG A 146 -9.13 -12.70 4.18
C ARG A 146 -10.18 -12.46 5.27
N GLU A 147 -9.96 -12.97 6.47
CA GLU A 147 -10.84 -12.86 7.63
C GLU A 147 -11.02 -11.40 8.08
N PHE A 148 -10.10 -10.52 7.69
CA PHE A 148 -10.21 -9.09 7.94
C PHE A 148 -11.02 -8.33 6.89
N ARG A 149 -11.44 -8.95 5.78
CA ARG A 149 -12.15 -8.26 4.70
C ARG A 149 -13.37 -7.48 5.21
N GLU A 150 -14.28 -8.15 5.90
CA GLU A 150 -15.50 -7.51 6.41
C GLU A 150 -15.19 -6.45 7.49
N LYS A 151 -14.19 -6.71 8.34
CA LYS A 151 -13.73 -5.76 9.36
C LYS A 151 -13.19 -4.48 8.71
N ILE A 152 -12.39 -4.59 7.64
CA ILE A 152 -11.90 -3.45 6.86
C ILE A 152 -13.07 -2.69 6.21
N LEU A 153 -14.03 -3.39 5.60
CA LEU A 153 -15.17 -2.76 4.92
C LEU A 153 -16.11 -2.02 5.88
N GLN A 154 -16.18 -2.43 7.15
CA GLN A 154 -17.01 -1.80 8.18
C GLN A 154 -16.25 -0.78 9.03
N HIS A 155 -14.91 -0.73 8.91
CA HIS A 155 -14.07 0.15 9.71
C HIS A 155 -14.36 1.62 9.44
N LYS A 156 -14.45 2.43 10.51
CA LYS A 156 -14.73 3.88 10.44
C LYS A 156 -13.56 4.74 10.92
N GLY A 157 -12.47 4.10 11.33
CA GLY A 157 -11.28 4.79 11.84
C GLY A 157 -10.32 5.24 10.73
N GLU A 158 -9.11 5.62 11.13
CA GLU A 158 -8.07 6.11 10.22
C GLU A 158 -7.23 4.94 9.66
N GLY A 159 -7.49 4.58 8.41
CA GLY A 159 -6.68 3.63 7.65
C GLY A 159 -6.53 2.25 8.33
N CYS A 160 -5.40 1.60 8.12
CA CYS A 160 -5.11 0.29 8.73
C CYS A 160 -4.78 0.38 10.23
N ARG A 161 -4.32 1.55 10.71
CA ARG A 161 -3.84 1.74 12.09
C ARG A 161 -4.89 1.39 13.14
N GLY A 162 -6.15 1.79 12.90
CA GLY A 162 -7.25 1.49 13.82
C GLY A 162 -7.49 -0.02 13.95
N ILE A 163 -7.39 -0.76 12.85
CA ILE A 163 -7.56 -2.22 12.85
C ILE A 163 -6.40 -2.90 13.61
N LEU A 164 -5.17 -2.43 13.41
CA LEU A 164 -4.01 -2.94 14.16
C LEU A 164 -4.16 -2.76 15.67
N GLN A 165 -4.74 -1.64 16.10
CA GLN A 165 -5.00 -1.36 17.52
C GLN A 165 -6.13 -2.20 18.09
N GLU A 166 -7.15 -2.50 17.29
CA GLU A 166 -8.32 -3.30 17.70
C GLU A 166 -7.99 -4.80 17.79
N TYR A 167 -7.05 -5.29 16.95
CA TYR A 167 -6.67 -6.71 16.88
C TYR A 167 -5.17 -6.96 17.11
N PRO A 168 -4.57 -6.47 18.20
CA PRO A 168 -3.14 -6.58 18.46
C PRO A 168 -2.65 -8.04 18.55
N GLN A 169 -3.51 -8.96 19.00
CA GLN A 169 -3.20 -10.40 19.11
C GLN A 169 -3.10 -11.11 17.75
N CYS A 170 -3.57 -10.47 16.67
CA CYS A 170 -3.48 -11.00 15.30
C CYS A 170 -2.27 -10.44 14.55
N VAL A 171 -1.51 -9.52 15.14
CA VAL A 171 -0.39 -8.84 14.48
C VAL A 171 0.89 -9.65 14.64
N MET A 172 1.49 -10.00 13.52
CA MET A 172 2.83 -10.53 13.39
C MET A 172 3.76 -9.47 12.83
N GLU A 173 4.83 -9.19 13.56
CA GLU A 173 5.87 -8.25 13.16
C GLU A 173 6.97 -8.96 12.38
N VAL A 174 7.33 -8.40 11.21
CA VAL A 174 8.43 -8.88 10.38
C VAL A 174 9.54 -7.84 10.41
N MET A 175 10.71 -8.24 10.92
CA MET A 175 11.88 -7.36 11.00
C MET A 175 12.45 -7.14 9.60
N MET A 176 12.52 -5.89 9.16
CA MET A 176 13.10 -5.51 7.89
C MET A 176 14.61 -5.26 8.03
N GLU A 177 15.38 -5.59 7.00
CA GLU A 177 16.84 -5.39 6.97
C GLU A 177 17.24 -3.92 6.77
N ASN A 178 16.35 -3.12 6.22
CA ASN A 178 16.57 -1.71 5.88
C ASN A 178 15.31 -0.85 6.15
N ASP A 179 15.42 0.45 5.91
CA ASP A 179 14.35 1.42 6.11
C ASP A 179 13.55 1.78 4.84
N ASN A 180 13.69 1.03 3.77
CA ASN A 180 13.08 1.33 2.45
C ASN A 180 11.58 1.60 2.53
N VAL A 181 10.84 0.76 3.26
CA VAL A 181 9.37 0.86 3.44
C VAL A 181 8.96 1.85 4.54
N PHE A 182 9.92 2.61 5.08
CA PHE A 182 9.68 3.66 6.10
C PHE A 182 10.06 5.05 5.59
N ARG A 183 10.61 5.13 4.35
CA ARG A 183 11.01 6.38 3.70
C ARG A 183 9.90 6.85 2.76
N ASP A 184 8.89 7.49 3.33
CA ASP A 184 7.81 8.13 2.59
C ASP A 184 8.21 9.54 2.11
N VAL A 185 7.50 10.02 1.10
CA VAL A 185 7.61 11.40 0.59
C VAL A 185 6.31 12.12 0.86
N ASP A 186 6.28 12.89 1.94
CA ASP A 186 5.08 13.58 2.40
C ASP A 186 5.14 15.09 2.24
N THR A 187 6.34 15.67 2.29
CA THR A 187 6.59 17.10 2.22
C THR A 187 7.59 17.45 1.11
N PRO A 188 7.69 18.74 0.68
CA PRO A 188 8.73 19.18 -0.25
C PRO A 188 10.15 18.91 0.28
N GLU A 189 10.35 18.99 1.59
CA GLU A 189 11.63 18.71 2.24
C GLU A 189 11.99 17.21 2.09
N ASP A 190 11.03 16.30 2.33
CA ASP A 190 11.23 14.86 2.12
C ASP A 190 11.59 14.57 0.66
N TYR A 191 10.89 15.23 -0.28
CA TYR A 191 11.18 15.09 -1.70
C TYR A 191 12.60 15.51 -2.05
N ILE A 192 13.07 16.67 -1.55
CA ILE A 192 14.43 17.17 -1.80
C ILE A 192 15.49 16.22 -1.24
N LEU A 193 15.28 15.72 -0.02
CA LEU A 193 16.18 14.75 0.62
C LEU A 193 16.28 13.45 -0.19
N ASN A 194 15.15 12.94 -0.65
CA ASN A 194 15.06 11.66 -1.35
C ASN A 194 15.37 11.74 -2.86
N SER A 195 15.35 12.94 -3.48
CA SER A 195 15.69 13.13 -4.90
C SER A 195 17.19 13.17 -5.18
N ARG A 196 18.03 13.30 -4.14
CA ARG A 196 19.50 13.39 -4.24
C ARG A 196 20.23 12.07 -3.99
N SER A 197 19.47 11.00 -3.74
CA SER A 197 20.00 9.67 -3.38
C SER A 197 20.15 8.77 -4.60
#